data_3201a0105c9eed31eb9da385be361828
#
_entry.id   3201a0105c9eed31eb9da385be361828
#
_cell.length_a   1.000
_cell.length_b   1.000
_cell.length_c   1.000
_cell.angle_alpha   90.00
_cell.angle_beta   90.00
_cell.angle_gamma   90.00
#
_symmetry.space_group_name_H-M   'P 1'
#
loop_
_entity.id
_entity.type
_entity.pdbx_description
1 polymer ?
#
loop_
_entity_poly.entity_id
_entity_poly.type
_entity_poly.pdbx_seq_one_letter_code
_entity_poly.pdbx_strand_id
1 'polypeptide(L)'
;MSPTPAVLEGVNTITTLAGQWFDPASLGIVLGGTILATLLRCGLAETRLALGKIGALATRPFDPAKAKAELAHQLRGIESDGLLRAAPVHFGDGEFDSLSDALANRRSIEGLRAEHEDYMRQRTESARTATDVLGQAAELAPVLGLAGTLIGLGMMPSDPAGGSMTGAIAMAVITTLYGLATANFLFSPLAAAILRRSAREERDRQAV
;
A
#
# COMPACT_ATOMS: atom_id res chain seq x y z
N MET A 1 -41.20 -2.37 -17.25
CA MET A 1 -41.26 -1.07 -16.55
C MET A 1 -40.22 -0.19 -17.18
N SER A 2 -40.57 0.65 -18.14
CA SER A 2 -39.60 1.52 -18.84
C SER A 2 -39.26 2.70 -17.94
N PRO A 3 -37.98 3.09 -17.83
CA PRO A 3 -37.59 4.24 -17.01
C PRO A 3 -38.27 5.51 -17.54
N THR A 4 -38.77 6.33 -16.62
CA THR A 4 -39.44 7.62 -16.98
C THR A 4 -38.43 8.57 -17.63
N PRO A 5 -38.85 9.42 -18.59
CA PRO A 5 -37.93 10.32 -19.30
C PRO A 5 -37.09 11.22 -18.36
N ALA A 6 -37.64 11.62 -17.23
CA ALA A 6 -36.92 12.39 -16.19
C ALA A 6 -35.74 11.63 -15.56
N VAL A 7 -35.84 10.30 -15.44
CA VAL A 7 -34.73 9.45 -14.93
C VAL A 7 -33.63 9.33 -15.98
N LEU A 8 -33.99 9.23 -17.26
CA LEU A 8 -33.03 9.18 -18.38
C LEU A 8 -32.32 10.53 -18.57
N GLU A 9 -33.01 11.64 -18.39
CA GLU A 9 -32.38 12.98 -18.39
C GLU A 9 -31.42 13.18 -17.22
N GLY A 10 -31.81 12.74 -16.03
CA GLY A 10 -30.94 12.79 -14.85
C GLY A 10 -29.67 11.94 -15.03
N VAL A 11 -29.79 10.73 -15.57
CA VAL A 11 -28.67 9.84 -15.85
C VAL A 11 -27.75 10.44 -16.91
N ASN A 12 -28.30 10.98 -18.00
CA ASN A 12 -27.52 11.65 -19.05
C ASN A 12 -26.79 12.88 -18.51
N THR A 13 -27.42 13.65 -17.66
CA THR A 13 -26.78 14.84 -17.02
C THR A 13 -25.64 14.41 -16.11
N ILE A 14 -25.81 13.35 -15.32
CA ILE A 14 -24.75 12.81 -14.44
C ILE A 14 -23.59 12.26 -15.26
N THR A 15 -23.87 11.54 -16.35
CA THR A 15 -22.82 10.98 -17.22
C THR A 15 -22.04 12.04 -17.99
N THR A 16 -22.69 13.10 -18.44
CA THR A 16 -22.02 14.23 -19.10
C THR A 16 -21.19 15.04 -18.11
N LEU A 17 -21.71 15.27 -16.89
CA LEU A 17 -20.96 15.92 -15.82
C LEU A 17 -19.75 15.05 -15.40
N ALA A 18 -19.93 13.75 -15.20
CA ALA A 18 -18.83 12.83 -14.87
C ALA A 18 -17.75 12.81 -15.96
N GLY A 19 -18.11 12.87 -17.24
CA GLY A 19 -17.18 12.97 -18.36
C GLY A 19 -16.37 14.28 -18.37
N GLN A 20 -16.95 15.38 -17.93
CA GLN A 20 -16.26 16.67 -17.79
C GLN A 20 -15.24 16.70 -16.65
N TRP A 21 -15.45 15.87 -15.62
CA TRP A 21 -14.53 15.77 -14.47
C TRP A 21 -13.37 14.80 -14.69
N PHE A 22 -13.44 13.98 -15.75
CA PHE A 22 -12.38 13.05 -16.08
C PHE A 22 -11.47 13.61 -17.17
N ASP A 23 -10.40 14.28 -16.74
CA ASP A 23 -9.36 14.76 -17.64
C ASP A 23 -8.10 13.87 -17.53
N PRO A 24 -7.83 13.04 -18.56
CA PRO A 24 -6.68 12.13 -18.56
C PRO A 24 -5.34 12.87 -18.51
N ALA A 25 -5.25 14.09 -19.07
CA ALA A 25 -4.03 14.88 -19.05
C ALA A 25 -3.71 15.36 -17.63
N SER A 26 -4.69 15.92 -16.92
CA SER A 26 -4.57 16.34 -15.54
C SER A 26 -4.26 15.16 -14.62
N LEU A 27 -4.90 14.02 -14.82
CA LEU A 27 -4.64 12.80 -14.04
C LEU A 27 -3.21 12.29 -14.28
N GLY A 28 -2.75 12.29 -15.55
CA GLY A 28 -1.40 11.91 -15.93
C GLY A 28 -0.33 12.78 -15.30
N ILE A 29 -0.52 14.10 -15.26
CA ILE A 29 0.39 15.05 -14.60
C ILE A 29 0.46 14.76 -13.10
N VAL A 30 -0.67 14.62 -12.43
CA VAL A 30 -0.72 14.44 -10.97
C VAL A 30 -0.20 13.06 -10.57
N LEU A 31 -0.75 11.97 -11.12
CA LEU A 31 -0.34 10.61 -10.75
C LEU A 31 1.06 10.29 -11.26
N GLY A 32 1.34 10.56 -12.53
CA GLY A 32 2.65 10.29 -13.14
C GLY A 32 3.74 11.12 -12.48
N GLY A 33 3.48 12.41 -12.26
CA GLY A 33 4.39 13.30 -11.53
C GLY A 33 4.61 12.83 -10.09
N THR A 34 3.56 12.45 -9.36
CA THR A 34 3.68 11.95 -7.97
C THR A 34 4.50 10.67 -7.92
N ILE A 35 4.23 9.71 -8.80
CA ILE A 35 5.00 8.47 -8.85
C ILE A 35 6.47 8.76 -9.16
N LEU A 36 6.74 9.58 -10.19
CA LEU A 36 8.11 9.94 -10.57
C LEU A 36 8.84 10.67 -9.42
N ALA A 37 8.21 11.66 -8.82
CA ALA A 37 8.80 12.42 -7.71
C ALA A 37 9.07 11.53 -6.48
N THR A 38 8.14 10.62 -6.17
CA THR A 38 8.32 9.64 -5.08
C THR A 38 9.47 8.67 -5.39
N LEU A 39 9.57 8.18 -6.63
CA LEU A 39 10.68 7.33 -7.07
C LEU A 39 12.04 8.03 -6.95
N LEU A 40 12.11 9.30 -7.33
CA LEU A 40 13.33 10.09 -7.22
C LEU A 40 13.70 10.39 -5.77
N ARG A 41 12.72 10.59 -4.89
CA ARG A 41 12.92 10.94 -3.49
C ARG A 41 13.25 9.74 -2.62
N CYS A 42 12.54 8.61 -2.77
CA CYS A 42 12.71 7.40 -1.96
C CYS A 42 13.66 6.37 -2.60
N GLY A 43 13.84 6.44 -3.92
CA GLY A 43 14.59 5.43 -4.66
C GLY A 43 13.75 4.20 -5.05
N LEU A 44 14.29 3.43 -5.99
CA LEU A 44 13.60 2.27 -6.58
C LEU A 44 13.39 1.12 -5.57
N ALA A 45 14.35 0.91 -4.67
CA ALA A 45 14.30 -0.20 -3.71
C ALA A 45 13.14 -0.04 -2.72
N GLU A 46 13.01 1.13 -2.10
CA GLU A 46 11.95 1.43 -1.12
C GLU A 46 10.56 1.49 -1.78
N THR A 47 10.48 2.08 -2.98
CA THR A 47 9.22 2.12 -3.73
C THR A 47 8.77 0.71 -4.12
N ARG A 48 9.68 -0.17 -4.55
CA ARG A 48 9.37 -1.57 -4.85
C ARG A 48 8.91 -2.32 -3.61
N LEU A 49 9.53 -2.06 -2.46
CA LEU A 49 9.11 -2.63 -1.18
C LEU A 49 7.70 -2.16 -0.81
N ALA A 50 7.39 -0.87 -0.97
CA ALA A 50 6.06 -0.32 -0.72
C ALA A 50 4.99 -0.97 -1.62
N LEU A 51 5.27 -1.13 -2.92
CA LEU A 51 4.38 -1.83 -3.86
C LEU A 51 4.16 -3.29 -3.45
N GLY A 52 5.21 -3.99 -3.00
CA GLY A 52 5.10 -5.35 -2.46
C GLY A 52 4.19 -5.41 -1.23
N LYS A 53 4.30 -4.47 -0.31
CA LYS A 53 3.41 -4.38 0.87
C LYS A 53 1.96 -4.04 0.51
N ILE A 54 1.73 -3.20 -0.50
CA ILE A 54 0.38 -2.96 -1.05
C ILE A 54 -0.19 -4.26 -1.62
N GLY A 55 0.57 -4.98 -2.44
CA GLY A 55 0.16 -6.28 -2.96
C GLY A 55 -0.15 -7.29 -1.86
N ALA A 56 0.66 -7.29 -0.80
CA ALA A 56 0.42 -8.13 0.37
C ALA A 56 -0.91 -7.84 1.07
N LEU A 57 -1.48 -6.64 0.99
CA LEU A 57 -2.81 -6.34 1.54
C LEU A 57 -3.92 -7.21 0.94
N ALA A 58 -3.75 -7.65 -0.30
CA ALA A 58 -4.71 -8.52 -0.99
C ALA A 58 -4.52 -10.02 -0.66
N THR A 59 -3.41 -10.41 -0.01
CA THR A 59 -3.15 -11.81 0.36
C THR A 59 -3.83 -12.16 1.68
N ARG A 60 -3.93 -13.46 1.97
CA ARG A 60 -4.52 -13.93 3.24
C ARG A 60 -3.66 -13.49 4.42
N PRO A 61 -4.27 -13.04 5.54
CA PRO A 61 -3.53 -12.72 6.76
C PRO A 61 -2.93 -13.99 7.38
N PHE A 62 -1.96 -13.79 8.27
CA PHE A 62 -1.41 -14.86 9.12
C PHE A 62 -2.53 -15.51 9.96
N ASP A 63 -2.53 -16.84 10.04
CA ASP A 63 -3.51 -17.62 10.81
C ASP A 63 -2.84 -18.15 12.10
N PRO A 64 -3.05 -17.49 13.25
CA PRO A 64 -2.44 -17.89 14.50
C PRO A 64 -2.98 -19.23 15.03
N ALA A 65 -4.22 -19.62 14.67
CA ALA A 65 -4.78 -20.89 15.11
C ALA A 65 -4.08 -22.07 14.42
N LYS A 66 -3.81 -21.94 13.12
CA LYS A 66 -3.05 -22.93 12.37
C LYS A 66 -1.61 -23.04 12.90
N ALA A 67 -0.92 -21.91 13.11
CA ALA A 67 0.43 -21.90 13.64
C ALA A 67 0.54 -22.53 15.03
N LYS A 68 -0.40 -22.24 15.95
CA LYS A 68 -0.47 -22.88 17.27
C LYS A 68 -0.69 -24.38 17.20
N ALA A 69 -1.57 -24.85 16.33
CA ALA A 69 -1.87 -26.27 16.18
C ALA A 69 -0.64 -27.04 15.65
N GLU A 70 0.08 -26.48 14.70
CA GLU A 70 1.29 -27.05 14.12
C GLU A 70 2.45 -27.04 15.14
N LEU A 71 2.63 -25.94 15.88
CA LEU A 71 3.63 -25.86 16.95
C LEU A 71 3.35 -26.84 18.08
N ALA A 72 2.08 -26.98 18.50
CA ALA A 72 1.70 -27.96 19.51
C ALA A 72 1.91 -29.42 19.04
N HIS A 73 1.78 -29.67 17.75
CA HIS A 73 2.10 -31.00 17.16
C HIS A 73 3.61 -31.26 17.22
N GLN A 74 4.43 -30.27 16.87
CA GLN A 74 5.89 -30.37 16.93
C GLN A 74 6.41 -30.57 18.36
N LEU A 75 5.87 -29.82 19.33
CA LEU A 75 6.24 -29.96 20.75
C LEU A 75 5.95 -31.37 21.26
N ARG A 76 4.81 -31.94 20.93
CA ARG A 76 4.47 -33.33 21.32
C ARG A 76 5.43 -34.35 20.70
N GLY A 77 5.88 -34.14 19.47
CA GLY A 77 6.92 -34.97 18.84
C GLY A 77 8.26 -34.87 19.57
N ILE A 78 8.66 -33.67 19.97
CA ILE A 78 9.89 -33.44 20.76
C ILE A 78 9.81 -34.09 22.14
N GLU A 79 8.65 -34.03 22.80
CA GLU A 79 8.43 -34.66 24.11
C GLU A 79 8.49 -36.20 24.01
N SER A 80 7.99 -36.79 22.93
CA SER A 80 7.99 -38.26 22.75
C SER A 80 9.33 -38.83 22.30
N ASP A 81 10.02 -38.16 21.36
CA ASP A 81 11.20 -38.70 20.68
C ASP A 81 12.52 -38.06 21.12
N GLY A 82 12.43 -37.00 21.93
CA GLY A 82 13.53 -36.16 22.40
C GLY A 82 14.05 -35.20 21.37
N LEU A 83 14.66 -34.10 21.85
CA LEU A 83 15.19 -33.00 21.03
C LEU A 83 16.24 -33.45 20.00
N LEU A 84 16.87 -34.60 20.23
CA LEU A 84 17.93 -35.18 19.38
C LEU A 84 17.40 -35.78 18.08
N ARG A 85 16.13 -36.16 18.04
CA ARG A 85 15.46 -36.80 16.90
C ARG A 85 14.41 -35.90 16.22
N ALA A 86 14.20 -34.70 16.75
CA ALA A 86 13.27 -33.76 16.18
C ALA A 86 13.71 -33.36 14.76
N ALA A 87 12.90 -33.72 13.77
CA ALA A 87 13.08 -33.25 12.40
C ALA A 87 12.47 -31.85 12.25
N PRO A 88 13.06 -30.97 11.43
CA PRO A 88 12.46 -29.68 11.13
C PRO A 88 11.08 -29.88 10.48
N VAL A 89 10.09 -29.15 10.95
CA VAL A 89 8.72 -29.18 10.43
C VAL A 89 8.50 -27.92 9.60
N HIS A 90 7.99 -28.08 8.38
CA HIS A 90 7.62 -26.96 7.52
C HIS A 90 6.21 -26.48 7.83
N PHE A 91 6.10 -25.24 8.32
CA PHE A 91 4.83 -24.57 8.67
C PHE A 91 4.23 -23.83 7.47
N GLY A 92 4.98 -23.68 6.37
CA GLY A 92 4.60 -22.87 5.22
C GLY A 92 4.65 -21.35 5.50
N ASP A 93 5.23 -20.96 6.63
CA ASP A 93 5.59 -19.59 6.96
C ASP A 93 7.11 -19.53 7.19
N GLY A 94 7.79 -18.65 6.43
CA GLY A 94 9.26 -18.61 6.39
C GLY A 94 9.91 -18.32 7.75
N GLU A 95 9.25 -17.62 8.67
CA GLU A 95 9.75 -17.38 10.01
C GLU A 95 9.68 -18.65 10.86
N PHE A 96 8.51 -19.28 10.92
CA PHE A 96 8.35 -20.52 11.70
C PHE A 96 9.20 -21.67 11.15
N ASP A 97 9.37 -21.74 9.83
CA ASP A 97 10.28 -22.71 9.20
C ASP A 97 11.72 -22.46 9.65
N SER A 98 12.20 -21.19 9.61
CA SER A 98 13.55 -20.83 10.08
C SER A 98 13.74 -21.07 11.57
N LEU A 99 12.72 -20.77 12.39
CA LEU A 99 12.76 -21.02 13.83
C LEU A 99 12.81 -22.51 14.14
N SER A 100 12.06 -23.34 13.39
CA SER A 100 12.10 -24.80 13.51
C SER A 100 13.49 -25.35 13.12
N ASP A 101 14.06 -24.86 12.03
CA ASP A 101 15.41 -25.22 11.59
C ASP A 101 16.48 -24.76 12.60
N ALA A 102 16.36 -23.56 13.16
CA ALA A 102 17.28 -23.05 14.16
C ALA A 102 17.22 -23.89 15.45
N LEU A 103 16.02 -24.29 15.89
CA LEU A 103 15.84 -25.15 17.05
C LEU A 103 16.45 -26.53 16.84
N ALA A 104 16.22 -27.14 15.66
CA ALA A 104 16.75 -28.45 15.33
C ALA A 104 18.29 -28.47 15.20
N ASN A 105 18.86 -27.42 14.57
CA ASN A 105 20.28 -27.38 14.24
C ASN A 105 21.16 -26.74 15.32
N ARG A 106 20.72 -25.62 15.91
CA ARG A 106 21.52 -24.84 16.88
C ARG A 106 21.30 -25.24 18.34
N ARG A 107 20.16 -25.87 18.65
CA ARG A 107 19.78 -26.34 20.01
C ARG A 107 19.97 -25.29 21.11
N SER A 108 19.82 -24.01 20.74
CA SER A 108 20.02 -22.86 21.64
C SER A 108 18.77 -22.00 21.65
N ILE A 109 18.18 -21.83 22.82
CA ILE A 109 17.01 -20.97 23.05
C ILE A 109 17.40 -19.49 22.78
N GLU A 110 18.63 -19.09 23.11
CA GLU A 110 19.13 -17.73 22.85
C GLU A 110 19.24 -17.44 21.36
N GLY A 111 19.71 -18.42 20.58
CA GLY A 111 19.76 -18.31 19.11
C GLY A 111 18.37 -18.18 18.48
N LEU A 112 17.40 -18.93 18.99
CA LEU A 112 16.00 -18.88 18.57
C LEU A 112 15.39 -17.48 18.84
N ARG A 113 15.63 -16.95 20.04
CA ARG A 113 15.14 -15.64 20.46
C ARG A 113 15.74 -14.52 19.60
N ALA A 114 17.03 -14.55 19.33
CA ALA A 114 17.71 -13.57 18.49
C ALA A 114 17.15 -13.58 17.05
N GLU A 115 16.90 -14.75 16.50
CA GLU A 115 16.32 -14.90 15.15
C GLU A 115 14.89 -14.38 15.08
N HIS A 116 14.05 -14.67 16.09
CA HIS A 116 12.71 -14.11 16.19
C HIS A 116 12.72 -12.57 16.28
N GLU A 117 13.60 -11.99 17.11
CA GLU A 117 13.76 -10.55 17.24
C GLU A 117 14.20 -9.89 15.91
N ASP A 118 15.07 -10.55 15.14
CA ASP A 118 15.50 -10.07 13.82
C ASP A 118 14.34 -10.12 12.81
N TYR A 119 13.53 -11.16 12.75
CA TYR A 119 12.34 -11.23 11.90
C TYR A 119 11.32 -10.15 12.28
N MET A 120 11.05 -9.95 13.57
CA MET A 120 10.17 -8.92 14.07
C MET A 120 10.65 -7.52 13.66
N ARG A 121 11.95 -7.25 13.82
CA ARG A 121 12.56 -5.98 13.40
C ARG A 121 12.41 -5.76 11.89
N GLN A 122 12.77 -6.73 11.06
CA GLN A 122 12.66 -6.63 9.60
C GLN A 122 11.21 -6.40 9.13
N ARG A 123 10.21 -7.05 9.75
CA ARG A 123 8.80 -6.80 9.43
C ARG A 123 8.38 -5.38 9.77
N THR A 124 8.76 -4.92 10.96
CA THR A 124 8.42 -3.57 11.43
C THR A 124 9.10 -2.50 10.57
N GLU A 125 10.38 -2.64 10.27
CA GLU A 125 11.14 -1.72 9.42
C GLU A 125 10.57 -1.69 7.99
N SER A 126 10.27 -2.85 7.41
CA SER A 126 9.70 -2.89 6.06
C SER A 126 8.29 -2.31 5.98
N ALA A 127 7.47 -2.44 7.03
CA ALA A 127 6.17 -1.78 7.11
C ALA A 127 6.31 -0.26 7.28
N ARG A 128 7.25 0.19 8.08
CA ARG A 128 7.60 1.62 8.24
C ARG A 128 8.04 2.23 6.92
N THR A 129 9.06 1.66 6.28
CA THR A 129 9.56 2.14 4.99
C THR A 129 8.43 2.25 3.95
N ALA A 130 7.56 1.24 3.86
CA ALA A 130 6.42 1.29 2.95
C ALA A 130 5.43 2.41 3.30
N THR A 131 5.18 2.65 4.59
CA THR A 131 4.31 3.72 5.07
C THR A 131 4.92 5.09 4.80
N ASP A 132 6.23 5.24 4.99
CA ASP A 132 6.96 6.49 4.74
C ASP A 132 6.96 6.84 3.24
N VAL A 133 7.16 5.88 2.35
CA VAL A 133 7.05 6.07 0.89
C VAL A 133 5.65 6.56 0.50
N LEU A 134 4.60 5.93 1.03
CA LEU A 134 3.22 6.34 0.76
C LEU A 134 2.88 7.70 1.39
N GLY A 135 3.45 8.00 2.55
CA GLY A 135 3.35 9.32 3.19
C GLY A 135 3.95 10.41 2.32
N GLN A 136 5.16 10.17 1.79
CA GLN A 136 5.80 11.09 0.86
C GLN A 136 5.00 11.27 -0.44
N ALA A 137 4.43 10.19 -0.98
CA ALA A 137 3.54 10.29 -2.14
C ALA A 137 2.29 11.12 -1.82
N ALA A 138 1.70 10.97 -0.62
CA ALA A 138 0.56 11.75 -0.17
C ALA A 138 0.90 13.24 0.00
N GLU A 139 2.11 13.58 0.44
CA GLU A 139 2.59 14.97 0.52
C GLU A 139 2.84 15.58 -0.87
N LEU A 140 3.40 14.81 -1.80
CA LEU A 140 3.76 15.29 -3.13
C LEU A 140 2.54 15.45 -4.05
N ALA A 141 1.50 14.64 -3.90
CA ALA A 141 0.34 14.66 -4.78
C ALA A 141 -0.38 16.03 -4.82
N PRO A 142 -0.67 16.72 -3.69
CA PRO A 142 -1.23 18.08 -3.72
C PRO A 142 -0.28 19.12 -4.33
N VAL A 143 1.03 18.98 -4.09
CA VAL A 143 2.05 19.89 -4.66
C VAL A 143 2.06 19.77 -6.19
N LEU A 144 1.96 18.56 -6.72
CA LEU A 144 1.87 18.34 -8.17
C LEU A 144 0.51 18.74 -8.74
N GLY A 145 -0.56 18.66 -7.94
CA GLY A 145 -1.84 19.25 -8.28
C GLY A 145 -1.72 20.78 -8.46
N LEU A 146 -1.02 21.47 -7.57
CA LEU A 146 -0.71 22.91 -7.72
C LEU A 146 0.22 23.18 -8.91
N ALA A 147 1.22 22.36 -9.15
CA ALA A 147 2.07 22.47 -10.34
C ALA A 147 1.24 22.34 -11.62
N GLY A 148 0.27 21.43 -11.66
CA GLY A 148 -0.68 21.26 -12.75
C GLY A 148 -1.53 22.52 -13.00
N THR A 149 -1.91 23.26 -11.95
CA THR A 149 -2.61 24.55 -12.12
C THR A 149 -1.74 25.58 -12.83
N LEU A 150 -0.47 25.67 -12.46
CA LEU A 150 0.48 26.59 -13.08
C LEU A 150 0.74 26.23 -14.55
N ILE A 151 0.83 24.93 -14.86
CA ILE A 151 0.94 24.44 -16.25
C ILE A 151 -0.33 24.82 -17.04
N GLY A 152 -1.51 24.55 -16.49
CA GLY A 152 -2.79 24.90 -17.13
C GLY A 152 -2.92 26.39 -17.42
N LEU A 153 -2.56 27.24 -16.47
CA LEU A 153 -2.57 28.68 -16.63
C LEU A 153 -1.50 29.16 -17.62
N GLY A 154 -0.31 28.51 -17.63
CA GLY A 154 0.77 28.83 -18.58
C GLY A 154 0.45 28.48 -20.04
N MET A 155 -0.51 27.56 -20.24
CA MET A 155 -1.01 27.21 -21.60
C MET A 155 -2.12 28.12 -22.08
N MET A 156 -2.48 29.17 -21.33
CA MET A 156 -3.49 30.15 -21.76
C MET A 156 -3.06 30.86 -23.04
N PRO A 157 -3.95 30.93 -24.07
CA PRO A 157 -3.67 31.71 -25.25
C PRO A 157 -3.53 33.20 -24.92
N SER A 158 -2.59 33.88 -25.57
CA SER A 158 -2.38 35.32 -25.39
C SER A 158 -3.52 36.15 -26.01
N ASP A 159 -4.37 35.53 -26.84
CA ASP A 159 -5.51 36.18 -27.49
C ASP A 159 -6.83 35.86 -26.74
N PRO A 160 -7.50 36.84 -26.14
CA PRO A 160 -8.77 36.64 -25.43
C PRO A 160 -9.93 36.17 -26.31
N ALA A 161 -9.86 36.38 -27.61
CA ALA A 161 -10.91 35.98 -28.57
C ALA A 161 -10.91 34.50 -28.92
N GLY A 162 -9.89 33.72 -28.52
CA GLY A 162 -9.67 32.34 -28.94
C GLY A 162 -10.39 31.26 -28.14
N GLY A 163 -11.35 31.57 -27.27
CA GLY A 163 -12.29 30.58 -26.69
C GLY A 163 -11.74 29.55 -25.66
N SER A 164 -10.44 29.52 -25.41
CA SER A 164 -9.79 28.45 -24.61
C SER A 164 -9.50 28.80 -23.13
N MET A 165 -9.89 29.99 -22.69
CA MET A 165 -9.68 30.45 -21.30
C MET A 165 -10.41 29.57 -20.28
N THR A 166 -11.63 29.15 -20.61
CA THR A 166 -12.44 28.28 -19.75
C THR A 166 -11.79 26.89 -19.59
N GLY A 167 -11.17 26.34 -20.64
CA GLY A 167 -10.47 25.06 -20.59
C GLY A 167 -9.23 25.10 -19.69
N ALA A 168 -8.43 26.16 -19.76
CA ALA A 168 -7.25 26.32 -18.92
C ALA A 168 -7.61 26.46 -17.42
N ILE A 169 -8.67 27.20 -17.12
CA ILE A 169 -9.18 27.33 -15.73
C ILE A 169 -9.75 25.99 -15.24
N ALA A 170 -10.53 25.29 -16.08
CA ALA A 170 -11.06 23.97 -15.72
C ALA A 170 -9.94 22.98 -15.42
N MET A 171 -8.91 22.90 -16.26
CA MET A 171 -7.73 22.07 -16.05
C MET A 171 -7.03 22.41 -14.71
N ALA A 172 -6.87 23.69 -14.43
CA ALA A 172 -6.25 24.14 -13.18
C ALA A 172 -7.02 23.68 -11.95
N VAL A 173 -8.35 23.78 -11.94
CA VAL A 173 -9.19 23.33 -10.82
C VAL A 173 -9.15 21.81 -10.68
N ILE A 174 -9.25 21.08 -11.78
CA ILE A 174 -9.29 19.60 -11.80
C ILE A 174 -7.96 19.00 -11.33
N THR A 175 -6.81 19.56 -11.72
CA THR A 175 -5.50 19.08 -11.26
C THR A 175 -5.32 19.20 -9.76
N THR A 176 -5.75 20.30 -9.16
CA THR A 176 -5.71 20.48 -7.70
C THR A 176 -6.62 19.48 -7.00
N LEU A 177 -7.83 19.27 -7.52
CA LEU A 177 -8.77 18.28 -6.98
C LEU A 177 -8.18 16.88 -7.03
N TYR A 178 -7.56 16.48 -8.16
CA TYR A 178 -6.91 15.19 -8.28
C TYR A 178 -5.74 15.01 -7.31
N GLY A 179 -4.93 16.04 -7.11
CA GLY A 179 -3.84 16.02 -6.15
C GLY A 179 -4.34 15.74 -4.73
N LEU A 180 -5.36 16.49 -4.29
CA LEU A 180 -5.98 16.32 -2.97
C LEU A 180 -6.71 14.98 -2.84
N ALA A 181 -7.44 14.55 -3.86
CA ALA A 181 -8.15 13.28 -3.86
C ALA A 181 -7.19 12.10 -3.78
N THR A 182 -6.13 12.10 -4.60
CA THR A 182 -5.11 11.05 -4.61
C THR A 182 -4.38 10.95 -3.27
N ALA A 183 -4.02 12.07 -2.66
CA ALA A 183 -3.39 12.09 -1.35
C ALA A 183 -4.29 11.46 -0.27
N ASN A 184 -5.54 11.92 -0.19
CA ASN A 184 -6.42 11.59 0.93
C ASN A 184 -7.23 10.30 0.76
N PHE A 185 -7.56 9.91 -0.48
CA PHE A 185 -8.37 8.71 -0.74
C PHE A 185 -7.56 7.52 -1.25
N LEU A 186 -6.32 7.73 -1.71
CA LEU A 186 -5.47 6.64 -2.18
C LEU A 186 -4.26 6.44 -1.27
N PHE A 187 -3.31 7.37 -1.21
CA PHE A 187 -2.04 7.15 -0.52
C PHE A 187 -2.19 7.07 1.00
N SER A 188 -2.89 7.98 1.63
CA SER A 188 -3.06 8.00 3.10
C SER A 188 -3.82 6.77 3.63
N PRO A 189 -4.94 6.32 3.01
CA PRO A 189 -5.60 5.09 3.45
C PRO A 189 -4.77 3.83 3.22
N LEU A 190 -3.98 3.76 2.14
CA LEU A 190 -3.07 2.63 1.90
C LEU A 190 -1.97 2.56 2.96
N ALA A 191 -1.33 3.69 3.29
CA ALA A 191 -0.35 3.77 4.37
C ALA A 191 -0.94 3.29 5.70
N ALA A 192 -2.12 3.79 6.06
CA ALA A 192 -2.82 3.38 7.27
C ALA A 192 -3.23 1.90 7.25
N ALA A 193 -3.59 1.34 6.11
CA ALA A 193 -3.92 -0.07 5.97
C ALA A 193 -2.71 -0.98 6.20
N ILE A 194 -1.54 -0.63 5.63
CA ILE A 194 -0.28 -1.36 5.85
C ILE A 194 0.07 -1.35 7.34
N LEU A 195 0.01 -0.19 7.98
CA LEU A 195 0.36 -0.05 9.39
C LEU A 195 -0.57 -0.89 10.28
N ARG A 196 -1.89 -0.81 10.05
CA ARG A 196 -2.87 -1.62 10.79
C ARG A 196 -2.67 -3.11 10.60
N ARG A 197 -2.37 -3.55 9.38
CA ARG A 197 -2.12 -4.96 9.07
C ARG A 197 -0.85 -5.45 9.76
N SER A 198 0.26 -4.71 9.64
CA SER A 198 1.51 -5.05 10.31
C SER A 198 1.35 -5.15 11.83
N ALA A 199 0.64 -4.20 12.45
CA ALA A 199 0.38 -4.24 13.88
C ALA A 199 -0.53 -5.39 14.32
N ARG A 200 -1.45 -5.86 13.48
CA ARG A 200 -2.27 -7.05 13.76
C ARG A 200 -1.43 -8.32 13.66
N GLU A 201 -0.72 -8.47 12.56
CA GLU A 201 0.14 -9.64 12.33
C GLU A 201 1.16 -9.81 13.45
N GLU A 202 1.77 -8.71 13.92
CA GLU A 202 2.73 -8.75 15.01
C GLU A 202 2.09 -9.24 16.31
N ARG A 203 0.90 -8.74 16.66
CA ARG A 203 0.16 -9.23 17.85
C ARG A 203 -0.22 -10.70 17.73
N ASP A 204 -0.64 -11.13 16.55
CA ASP A 204 -1.05 -12.51 16.30
C ASP A 204 0.14 -13.47 16.40
N ARG A 205 1.33 -13.05 15.93
CA ARG A 205 2.59 -13.81 16.07
C ARG A 205 3.10 -13.87 17.50
N GLN A 206 3.02 -12.76 18.25
CA GLN A 206 3.40 -12.73 19.67
C GLN A 206 2.49 -13.58 20.57
N ALA A 207 1.28 -13.87 20.11
CA ALA A 207 0.33 -14.71 20.83
C ALA A 207 0.53 -16.22 20.59
N VAL A 208 1.40 -16.62 19.66
CA VAL A 208 1.74 -18.01 19.34
C VAL A 208 2.92 -18.48 20.16
#